data_8484b3879bcdb4bee657633e1380a91b
#
_entry.id   8484b3879bcdb4bee657633e1380a91b
#
_cell.length_a   1.000
_cell.length_b   1.000
_cell.length_c   1.000
_cell.angle_alpha   90.00
_cell.angle_beta   90.00
_cell.angle_gamma   90.00
#
_symmetry.space_group_name_H-M   'P 1'
#
loop_
_entity.id
_entity.type
_entity.pdbx_description
1 polymer ?
#
loop_
_entity_poly.entity_id
_entity_poly.type
_entity_poly.pdbx_seq_one_letter_code
_entity_poly.pdbx_strand_id
1 'polypeptide(L)' 'YIDLANNNLSQQAIGAIVDDLYTNLQTYGSGRRVTVNLRGNATPSEETIEIILILRESRWVVTFT' A
#
# COMPACT_ATOMS: atom_id res chain seq x y z
N TYR A 1 -4.68 -1.20 11.28
CA TYR A 1 -5.12 -2.07 10.19
C TYR A 1 -6.05 -1.34 9.24
N ILE A 2 -5.72 -1.38 7.96
CA ILE A 2 -6.51 -0.74 6.92
C ILE A 2 -7.00 -1.83 5.98
N ASP A 3 -8.33 -2.00 5.86
CA ASP A 3 -8.93 -2.98 4.97
C ASP A 3 -9.67 -2.27 3.84
N LEU A 4 -9.10 -2.33 2.66
CA LEU A 4 -9.67 -1.78 1.43
C LEU A 4 -9.98 -2.87 0.41
N ALA A 5 -10.04 -4.12 0.87
CA ALA A 5 -10.29 -5.26 0.00
C ALA A 5 -11.67 -5.17 -0.68
N ASN A 6 -11.72 -5.61 -1.92
CA ASN A 6 -12.98 -5.75 -2.67
C ASN A 6 -13.78 -4.45 -2.82
N ASN A 7 -13.10 -3.32 -2.99
CA ASN A 7 -13.75 -2.02 -3.18
C ASN A 7 -13.76 -1.54 -4.64
N ASN A 8 -13.41 -2.42 -5.56
CA ASN A 8 -13.38 -2.09 -6.99
C ASN A 8 -12.50 -0.87 -7.29
N LEU A 9 -11.40 -0.74 -6.58
CA LEU A 9 -10.46 0.36 -6.77
C LEU A 9 -9.69 0.17 -8.08
N SER A 10 -9.53 1.25 -8.84
CA SER A 10 -8.74 1.24 -10.06
C SER A 10 -7.24 1.20 -9.74
N GLN A 11 -6.43 0.85 -10.73
CA GLN A 11 -4.98 0.89 -10.59
C GLN A 11 -4.49 2.28 -10.18
N GLN A 12 -5.09 3.33 -10.73
CA GLN A 12 -4.75 4.70 -10.40
C GLN A 12 -5.09 5.04 -8.94
N ALA A 13 -6.25 4.60 -8.46
CA ALA A 13 -6.65 4.82 -7.07
C ALA A 13 -5.72 4.10 -6.10
N ILE A 14 -5.34 2.87 -6.41
CA ILE A 14 -4.40 2.10 -5.60
C ILE A 14 -3.04 2.82 -5.55
N GLY A 15 -2.56 3.32 -6.70
CA GLY A 15 -1.32 4.07 -6.75
C GLY A 15 -1.33 5.30 -5.85
N ALA A 16 -2.43 6.06 -5.87
CA ALA A 16 -2.58 7.23 -5.00
C ALA A 16 -2.56 6.86 -3.52
N ILE A 17 -3.25 5.78 -3.15
CA ILE A 17 -3.29 5.28 -1.77
C ILE A 17 -1.89 4.88 -1.31
N VAL A 18 -1.17 4.13 -2.12
CA VAL A 18 0.19 3.66 -1.78
C VAL A 18 1.16 4.83 -1.67
N ASP A 19 1.05 5.83 -2.54
CA ASP A 19 1.87 7.04 -2.46
C ASP A 19 1.63 7.79 -1.15
N ASP A 20 0.38 7.90 -0.72
CA ASP A 20 0.04 8.53 0.55
C ASP A 20 0.61 7.75 1.74
N LEU A 21 0.54 6.43 1.69
CA LEU A 21 1.13 5.58 2.74
C LEU A 21 2.64 5.74 2.80
N TYR A 22 3.29 5.83 1.66
CA TYR A 22 4.74 6.03 1.60
C TYR A 22 5.13 7.39 2.17
N THR A 23 4.40 8.45 1.83
CA THR A 23 4.62 9.78 2.38
C THR A 23 4.46 9.76 3.90
N ASN A 24 3.47 9.04 4.40
CA ASN A 24 3.24 8.86 5.82
C ASN A 24 4.43 8.17 6.51
N LEU A 25 4.95 7.11 5.88
CA LEU A 25 6.13 6.42 6.38
C LEU A 25 7.33 7.36 6.50
N GLN A 26 7.58 8.18 5.48
CA GLN A 26 8.69 9.12 5.48
C GLN A 26 8.54 10.20 6.56
N THR A 27 7.31 10.61 6.83
CA THR A 27 7.03 11.66 7.83
C THR A 27 7.14 11.14 9.25
N TYR A 28 6.60 9.95 9.51
CA TYR A 28 6.48 9.41 10.87
C TYR A 28 7.47 8.28 11.19
N GLY A 29 8.26 7.87 10.21
CA GLY A 29 9.29 6.86 10.38
C GLY A 29 8.78 5.43 10.37
N SER A 30 9.71 4.49 10.46
CA SER A 30 9.45 3.05 10.26
C SER A 30 9.15 2.29 11.56
N GLY A 31 8.93 2.98 12.66
CA GLY A 31 8.70 2.32 13.96
C GLY A 31 7.33 1.69 14.13
N ARG A 32 6.40 1.93 13.24
CA ARG A 32 5.03 1.42 13.33
C ARG A 32 4.83 0.21 12.45
N ARG A 33 4.04 -0.73 12.95
CA ARG A 33 3.53 -1.84 12.18
C ARG A 33 2.17 -1.45 11.59
N VAL A 34 2.07 -1.46 10.28
CA VAL A 34 0.81 -1.14 9.59
C VAL A 34 0.46 -2.31 8.68
N THR A 35 -0.79 -2.74 8.73
CA THR A 35 -1.30 -3.78 7.84
C THR A 35 -2.33 -3.16 6.91
N VAL A 36 -2.12 -3.34 5.61
CA VAL A 36 -3.02 -2.81 4.57
C VAL A 36 -3.43 -3.94 3.65
N ASN A 37 -4.72 -4.16 3.49
CA ASN A 37 -5.26 -5.18 2.59
C ASN A 37 -5.89 -4.49 1.37
N LEU A 38 -5.28 -4.72 0.20
CA LEU A 38 -5.74 -4.18 -1.08
C LEU A 38 -6.26 -5.27 -2.02
N ARG A 39 -6.48 -6.47 -1.52
CA ARG A 39 -6.92 -7.60 -2.33
C ARG A 39 -8.29 -7.38 -2.94
N GLY A 40 -8.52 -7.98 -4.10
CA GLY A 40 -9.83 -7.90 -4.77
C GLY A 40 -10.06 -6.59 -5.51
N ASN A 41 -9.04 -5.77 -5.64
CA ASN A 41 -9.06 -4.55 -6.44
C ASN A 41 -8.20 -4.76 -7.71
N ALA A 42 -8.06 -3.75 -8.53
CA ALA A 42 -7.19 -3.84 -9.70
C ALA A 42 -5.74 -4.13 -9.27
N THR A 43 -4.99 -4.80 -10.14
CA THR A 43 -3.57 -5.07 -9.89
C THR A 43 -2.79 -3.75 -9.91
N PRO A 44 -1.95 -3.50 -8.90
CA PRO A 44 -1.12 -2.29 -8.89
C PRO A 44 -0.16 -2.24 -10.09
N SER A 45 0.21 -1.03 -10.49
CA SER A 45 1.25 -0.85 -11.51
C SER A 45 2.62 -1.30 -10.99
N GLU A 46 3.57 -1.50 -11.89
CA GLU A 46 4.93 -1.87 -11.50
C GLU A 46 5.55 -0.82 -10.57
N GLU A 47 5.32 0.46 -10.86
CA GLU A 47 5.82 1.56 -10.01
C GLU A 47 5.23 1.49 -8.61
N THR A 48 3.94 1.21 -8.51
CA THR A 48 3.27 1.06 -7.22
C THR A 48 3.81 -0.16 -6.47
N ILE A 49 4.04 -1.27 -7.17
CA ILE A 49 4.59 -2.49 -6.55
C ILE A 49 5.98 -2.21 -5.97
N GLU A 50 6.81 -1.43 -6.66
CA GLU A 50 8.13 -1.04 -6.13
C GLU A 50 8.00 -0.30 -4.80
N ILE A 51 7.04 0.62 -4.69
CA ILE A 51 6.78 1.34 -3.44
C ILE A 51 6.27 0.39 -2.36
N ILE A 52 5.39 -0.54 -2.72
CA ILE A 52 4.90 -1.55 -1.79
C ILE A 52 6.06 -2.37 -1.21
N LEU A 53 7.04 -2.74 -2.03
CA LEU A 53 8.20 -3.49 -1.55
C LEU A 53 9.02 -2.67 -0.55
N ILE A 54 9.15 -1.37 -0.76
CA ILE A 54 9.81 -0.47 0.19
C ILE A 54 9.04 -0.43 1.52
N LEU A 55 7.71 -0.34 1.46
CA LEU A 55 6.87 -0.37 2.66
C LEU A 55 7.06 -1.68 3.44
N ARG A 56 7.13 -2.82 2.74
CA ARG A 56 7.35 -4.13 3.36
C ARG A 56 8.69 -4.21 4.08
N GLU A 57 9.71 -3.56 3.55
CA GLU A 57 11.03 -3.50 4.21
C GLU A 57 10.96 -2.76 5.54
N SER A 58 9.99 -1.87 5.70
CA SER A 58 9.77 -1.10 6.92
C SER A 58 8.76 -1.77 7.86
N ARG A 59 8.54 -3.08 7.72
CA ARG A 59 7.63 -3.89 8.53
C ARG A 59 6.14 -3.64 8.27
N TRP A 60 5.82 -2.93 7.22
CA TRP A 60 4.43 -2.78 6.80
C TRP A 60 4.00 -4.04 6.05
N VAL A 61 2.81 -4.52 6.35
CA VAL A 61 2.23 -5.67 5.64
C VAL A 61 1.22 -5.12 4.65
N VAL A 62 1.58 -5.13 3.37
CA VAL A 62 0.69 -4.67 2.30
C VAL A 62 0.41 -5.87 1.40
N THR A 63 -0.86 -6.25 1.31
CA THR A 63 -1.30 -7.37 0.47
C THR A 63 -2.11 -6.84 -0.71
N PHE A 64 -1.92 -7.44 -1.87
CA PHE A 64 -2.66 -7.07 -3.09
C PHE A 64 -2.82 -8.30 -3.99
N THR A 65 -3.64 -8.14 -4.99
CA THR A 65 -3.90 -9.22 -5.95
C THR A 65 -2.77 -9.30 -6.96
#